data_371c122aaa6818b0059074fb40766e06
#
_entry.id   371c122aaa6818b0059074fb40766e06
#
_cell.length_a   1.000
_cell.length_b   1.000
_cell.length_c   1.000
_cell.angle_alpha   90.00
_cell.angle_beta   90.00
_cell.angle_gamma   90.00
#
_symmetry.space_group_name_H-M   'P 1'
#
loop_
_entity.id
_entity.type
_entity.pdbx_description
1 polymer ?
#
loop_
_entity_poly.entity_id
_entity_poly.type
_entity_poly.pdbx_seq_one_letter_code
_entity_poly.pdbx_strand_id
1 'polypeptide(L)'
;MSILKPYKFLLFDMKIKKIPIGGGFHSWHFENGSIPYAQRKFVVQLYLNDDFEGGETEFLYQNRREIPRQGDVLIFPAGFTHTHRGNPPIGGDKYIVTSWGLDQCND
;
A
#
# COMPACT_ATOMS: atom_id res chain seq x y z
N MET A 1 18.19 16.74 -25.40
CA MET A 1 17.65 17.37 -24.18
C MET A 1 16.57 16.50 -23.59
N SER A 2 16.65 16.26 -22.31
CA SER A 2 15.54 15.56 -21.63
C SER A 2 14.45 16.58 -21.29
N ILE A 3 13.24 16.30 -21.74
CA ILE A 3 12.06 17.10 -21.40
C ILE A 3 11.42 16.63 -20.09
N LEU A 4 11.86 15.49 -19.57
CA LEU A 4 11.38 14.94 -18.31
C LEU A 4 12.49 15.04 -17.26
N LYS A 5 12.20 15.73 -16.20
CA LYS A 5 13.07 15.73 -15.02
C LYS A 5 12.89 14.43 -14.25
N PRO A 6 13.94 13.91 -13.58
CA PRO A 6 13.77 12.78 -12.70
C PRO A 6 12.72 13.08 -11.65
N TYR A 7 11.78 12.15 -11.48
CA TYR A 7 10.78 12.26 -10.43
C TYR A 7 11.44 11.98 -9.08
N LYS A 8 11.29 12.90 -8.15
CA LYS A 8 11.81 12.75 -6.79
C LYS A 8 10.65 12.71 -5.82
N PHE A 9 10.74 11.80 -4.88
CA PHE A 9 9.75 11.65 -3.82
C PHE A 9 10.44 11.33 -2.49
N LEU A 10 9.73 11.57 -1.41
CA LEU A 10 10.12 11.21 -0.07
C LEU A 10 9.15 10.17 0.46
N LEU A 11 9.67 9.16 1.15
CA LEU A 11 8.84 8.28 1.94
C LEU A 11 8.52 8.97 3.26
N PHE A 12 7.26 8.93 3.64
CA PHE A 12 6.77 9.61 4.82
C PHE A 12 5.86 8.68 5.62
N ASP A 13 5.95 8.77 6.94
CA ASP A 13 5.06 8.08 7.86
C ASP A 13 5.11 6.56 7.72
N MET A 14 6.23 5.98 8.12
CA MET A 14 6.41 4.53 8.09
C MET A 14 5.70 3.88 9.27
N LYS A 15 4.82 2.92 8.98
CA LYS A 15 4.07 2.17 9.99
C LYS A 15 4.33 0.68 9.87
N ILE A 16 4.67 0.06 11.00
CA ILE A 16 4.73 -1.39 11.13
C ILE A 16 3.37 -1.83 11.68
N LYS A 17 2.71 -2.74 10.97
CA LYS A 17 1.36 -3.19 11.33
C LYS A 17 1.34 -4.69 11.54
N LYS A 18 0.69 -5.11 12.64
CA LYS A 18 0.26 -6.48 12.83
C LYS A 18 -1.20 -6.57 12.45
N ILE A 19 -1.51 -7.42 11.48
CA ILE A 19 -2.89 -7.71 11.08
C ILE A 19 -3.19 -9.11 11.58
N PRO A 20 -4.02 -9.25 12.62
CA PRO A 20 -4.32 -10.55 13.20
C PRO A 20 -5.19 -11.38 12.27
N ILE A 21 -5.26 -12.68 12.53
CA ILE A 21 -6.15 -13.61 11.82
C ILE A 21 -7.56 -13.01 11.78
N GLY A 22 -8.14 -12.96 10.57
CA GLY A 22 -9.47 -12.39 10.33
C GLY A 22 -9.53 -10.87 10.33
N GLY A 23 -8.43 -10.19 10.65
CA GLY A 23 -8.37 -8.72 10.64
C GLY A 23 -8.05 -8.14 9.27
N GLY A 24 -8.01 -6.81 9.19
CA GLY A 24 -7.61 -6.10 7.99
C GLY A 24 -8.55 -4.98 7.61
N PHE A 25 -8.21 -4.29 6.55
CA PHE A 25 -9.01 -3.19 6.01
C PHE A 25 -9.92 -3.74 4.92
N HIS A 26 -11.09 -4.22 5.31
CA HIS A 26 -12.01 -4.93 4.42
C HIS A 26 -12.82 -4.02 3.51
N SER A 27 -12.95 -2.73 3.84
CA SER A 27 -13.69 -1.77 3.04
C SER A 27 -12.83 -1.28 1.88
N TRP A 28 -13.46 -1.14 0.72
CA TRP A 28 -12.82 -0.50 -0.43
C TRP A 28 -12.46 0.94 -0.09
N HIS A 29 -11.21 1.33 -0.30
CA HIS A 29 -10.72 2.66 0.04
C HIS A 29 -9.53 3.05 -0.84
N PHE A 30 -9.17 4.32 -0.80
CA PHE A 30 -7.92 4.84 -1.35
C PHE A 30 -7.26 5.77 -0.33
N GLU A 31 -5.99 6.14 -0.56
CA GLU A 31 -5.13 6.62 0.53
C GLU A 31 -5.04 8.14 0.64
N ASN A 32 -5.57 8.91 -0.30
CA ASN A 32 -5.46 10.37 -0.31
C ASN A 32 -6.82 11.07 -0.38
N GLY A 33 -7.88 10.42 0.05
CA GLY A 33 -9.26 10.91 -0.08
C GLY A 33 -9.66 11.97 0.95
N SER A 34 -8.82 12.29 1.92
CA SER A 34 -9.11 13.33 2.92
C SER A 34 -7.98 14.33 3.00
N ILE A 35 -8.29 15.53 3.51
CA ILE A 35 -7.33 16.63 3.53
C ILE A 35 -6.00 16.27 4.20
N PRO A 36 -5.97 15.62 5.38
CA PRO A 36 -4.68 15.28 6.01
C PRO A 36 -3.77 14.39 5.18
N TYR A 37 -4.32 13.65 4.21
CA TYR A 37 -3.60 12.67 3.41
C TYR A 37 -3.54 13.01 1.92
N ALA A 38 -4.01 14.21 1.55
CA ALA A 38 -4.18 14.59 0.15
C ALA A 38 -2.87 14.60 -0.64
N GLN A 39 -1.74 14.75 0.03
CA GLN A 39 -0.42 14.79 -0.61
C GLN A 39 0.21 13.42 -0.84
N ARG A 40 -0.41 12.36 -0.36
CA ARG A 40 0.06 10.99 -0.63
C ARG A 40 -0.08 10.70 -2.12
N LYS A 41 1.03 10.37 -2.78
CA LYS A 41 1.05 10.08 -4.22
C LYS A 41 1.02 8.60 -4.50
N PHE A 42 1.73 7.81 -3.71
CA PHE A 42 1.71 6.36 -3.83
C PHE A 42 1.95 5.70 -2.48
N VAL A 43 1.63 4.43 -2.44
CA VAL A 43 1.79 3.57 -1.27
C VAL A 43 2.95 2.63 -1.53
N VAL A 44 3.79 2.43 -0.51
CA VAL A 44 4.85 1.42 -0.50
C VAL A 44 4.51 0.46 0.63
N GLN A 45 4.33 -0.81 0.30
CA GLN A 45 3.96 -1.83 1.27
C GLN A 45 4.92 -3.00 1.19
N LEU A 46 5.61 -3.27 2.31
CA LEU A 46 6.56 -4.37 2.42
C LEU A 46 5.93 -5.50 3.23
N TYR A 47 5.95 -6.71 2.70
CA TYR A 47 5.46 -7.90 3.39
C TYR A 47 6.57 -8.52 4.22
N LEU A 48 6.36 -8.60 5.54
CA LEU A 48 7.38 -9.12 6.47
C LEU A 48 7.29 -10.62 6.68
N ASN A 49 6.15 -11.23 6.36
CA ASN A 49 5.96 -12.68 6.46
C ASN A 49 4.93 -13.15 5.45
N ASP A 50 4.86 -14.46 5.24
CA ASP A 50 3.89 -15.09 4.34
C ASP A 50 3.40 -16.45 4.85
N ASP A 51 3.59 -16.73 6.13
CA ASP A 51 3.20 -17.99 6.77
C ASP A 51 1.71 -18.01 7.16
N PHE A 52 0.86 -17.61 6.22
CA PHE A 52 -0.60 -17.59 6.36
C PHE A 52 -1.23 -17.76 4.98
N GLU A 53 -2.54 -18.03 4.94
CA GLU A 53 -3.34 -18.01 3.73
C GLU A 53 -4.15 -16.72 3.68
N GLY A 54 -4.62 -16.34 2.48
CA GLY A 54 -5.36 -15.09 2.30
C GLY A 54 -4.44 -13.88 2.45
N GLY A 55 -4.95 -12.82 3.06
CA GLY A 55 -4.17 -11.60 3.31
C GLY A 55 -3.81 -10.80 2.08
N GLU A 56 -4.43 -11.07 0.92
CA GLU A 56 -4.15 -10.39 -0.33
C GLU A 56 -4.53 -8.91 -0.26
N THR A 57 -3.80 -8.08 -0.99
CA THR A 57 -4.25 -6.75 -1.34
C THR A 57 -5.02 -6.84 -2.64
N GLU A 58 -6.29 -6.47 -2.60
CA GLU A 58 -7.20 -6.59 -3.75
C GLU A 58 -7.52 -5.22 -4.31
N PHE A 59 -7.34 -5.07 -5.63
CA PHE A 59 -7.61 -3.84 -6.37
C PHE A 59 -8.93 -3.96 -7.11
N LEU A 60 -9.85 -3.02 -6.87
CA LEU A 60 -11.21 -3.07 -7.40
C LEU A 60 -11.24 -2.92 -8.91
N TYR A 61 -10.66 -1.84 -9.44
CA TYR A 61 -10.78 -1.52 -10.86
C TYR A 61 -9.85 -2.33 -11.74
N GLN A 62 -8.72 -2.77 -11.20
CA GLN A 62 -7.79 -3.64 -11.92
C GLN A 62 -8.21 -5.10 -11.87
N ASN A 63 -9.20 -5.44 -11.04
CA ASN A 63 -9.67 -6.82 -10.82
C ASN A 63 -8.50 -7.76 -10.50
N ARG A 64 -7.68 -7.36 -9.53
CA ARG A 64 -6.42 -8.03 -9.25
C ARG A 64 -6.22 -8.22 -7.75
N ARG A 65 -5.71 -9.39 -7.38
CA ARG A 65 -5.28 -9.72 -6.02
C ARG A 65 -3.78 -9.95 -6.01
N GLU A 66 -3.08 -9.23 -5.13
CA GLU A 66 -1.66 -9.44 -4.93
C GLU A 66 -1.45 -10.35 -3.73
N ILE A 67 -0.85 -11.50 -3.98
CA ILE A 67 -0.55 -12.48 -2.94
C ILE A 67 0.70 -12.01 -2.18
N PRO A 68 0.62 -11.85 -0.85
CA PRO A 68 1.78 -11.43 -0.07
C PRO A 68 2.84 -12.52 -0.06
N ARG A 69 4.09 -12.10 -0.29
CA ARG A 69 5.27 -12.95 -0.16
C ARG A 69 6.32 -12.22 0.65
N GLN A 70 6.94 -12.91 1.58
CA GLN A 70 7.95 -12.31 2.45
C GLN A 70 9.05 -11.64 1.63
N GLY A 71 9.33 -10.38 1.94
CA GLY A 71 10.35 -9.59 1.29
C GLY A 71 9.90 -8.85 0.03
N ASP A 72 8.69 -9.13 -0.47
CA ASP A 72 8.16 -8.40 -1.62
C ASP A 72 7.70 -7.00 -1.21
N VAL A 73 7.87 -6.07 -2.13
CA VAL A 73 7.39 -4.69 -1.99
C VAL A 73 6.33 -4.45 -3.05
N LEU A 74 5.16 -4.00 -2.60
CA LEU A 74 4.06 -3.59 -3.47
C LEU A 74 4.00 -2.07 -3.49
N ILE A 75 4.06 -1.49 -4.68
CA ILE A 75 3.97 -0.04 -4.87
C ILE A 75 2.80 0.25 -5.80
N PHE A 76 1.92 1.15 -5.37
CA PHE A 76 0.75 1.53 -6.19
C PHE A 76 0.34 2.97 -5.90
N PRO A 77 -0.33 3.63 -6.87
CA PRO A 77 -0.84 4.99 -6.68
C PRO A 77 -1.81 5.10 -5.50
N ALA A 78 -1.74 6.20 -4.77
CA ALA A 78 -2.56 6.43 -3.58
C ALA A 78 -3.98 6.90 -3.90
N GLY A 79 -4.24 7.31 -5.14
CA GLY A 79 -5.51 7.90 -5.57
C GLY A 79 -6.60 6.88 -5.85
N PHE A 80 -7.78 7.39 -6.23
CA PHE A 80 -8.98 6.59 -6.41
C PHE A 80 -8.88 5.56 -7.53
N THR A 81 -7.98 5.74 -8.49
CA THR A 81 -7.76 4.74 -9.55
C THR A 81 -7.34 3.38 -9.02
N HIS A 82 -6.71 3.36 -7.85
CA HIS A 82 -6.24 2.16 -7.17
C HIS A 82 -6.97 1.94 -5.84
N THR A 83 -8.29 2.07 -5.90
CA THR A 83 -9.16 1.68 -4.78
C THR A 83 -8.92 0.21 -4.46
N HIS A 84 -8.67 -0.08 -3.19
CA HIS A 84 -8.23 -1.42 -2.77
C HIS A 84 -8.77 -1.77 -1.39
N ARG A 85 -8.58 -3.02 -1.03
CA ARG A 85 -8.86 -3.52 0.32
C ARG A 85 -7.85 -4.58 0.71
N GLY A 86 -7.67 -4.77 2.01
CA GLY A 86 -6.87 -5.87 2.55
C GLY A 86 -7.78 -7.02 2.93
N ASN A 87 -7.55 -8.18 2.34
CA ASN A 87 -8.26 -9.40 2.71
C ASN A 87 -7.70 -9.98 4.01
N PRO A 88 -8.52 -10.65 4.83
CA PRO A 88 -8.06 -11.17 6.10
C PRO A 88 -7.05 -12.30 5.93
N PRO A 89 -5.99 -12.33 6.74
CA PRO A 89 -5.11 -13.49 6.81
C PRO A 89 -5.82 -14.64 7.54
N ILE A 90 -5.53 -15.87 7.12
CA ILE A 90 -6.11 -17.09 7.65
C ILE A 90 -4.97 -18.00 8.07
N GLY A 91 -5.07 -18.56 9.27
CA GLY A 91 -4.08 -19.51 9.78
C GLY A 91 -2.81 -18.91 10.36
N GLY A 92 -2.66 -17.59 10.29
CA GLY A 92 -1.53 -16.86 10.85
C GLY A 92 -1.72 -15.37 10.77
N ASP A 93 -0.99 -14.63 11.57
CA ASP A 93 -1.01 -13.18 11.56
C ASP A 93 -0.16 -12.64 10.41
N LYS A 94 -0.55 -11.50 9.85
CA LYS A 94 0.17 -10.81 8.77
C LYS A 94 0.89 -9.60 9.33
N TYR A 95 2.17 -9.47 8.98
CA TYR A 95 2.99 -8.31 9.37
C TYR A 95 3.43 -7.56 8.12
N ILE A 96 3.21 -6.26 8.11
CA ILE A 96 3.58 -5.39 6.99
C ILE A 96 4.20 -4.10 7.48
N VAL A 97 5.00 -3.48 6.63
CA VAL A 97 5.41 -2.09 6.76
C VAL A 97 4.73 -1.29 5.67
N THR A 98 4.06 -0.22 6.03
CA THR A 98 3.42 0.68 5.07
C THR A 98 4.04 2.07 5.19
N SER A 99 4.38 2.65 4.06
CA SER A 99 4.83 4.03 3.94
C SER A 99 4.18 4.67 2.72
N TRP A 100 4.22 5.98 2.65
CA TRP A 100 3.61 6.73 1.56
C TRP A 100 4.65 7.62 0.90
N GLY A 101 4.59 7.72 -0.42
CA GLY A 101 5.44 8.60 -1.20
C GLY A 101 4.80 9.96 -1.38
N LEU A 102 5.55 10.99 -1.06
CA LEU A 102 5.17 12.38 -1.27
C LEU A 102 6.10 13.00 -2.29
N ASP A 103 5.59 13.96 -3.08
CA ASP A 103 6.45 14.71 -3.98
C ASP A 103 7.48 15.51 -3.19
N GLN A 104 8.71 15.48 -3.65
CA GLN A 104 9.71 16.41 -3.18
C GLN A 104 9.64 17.66 -4.03
N CYS A 105 9.23 18.77 -3.40
CA CYS A 105 9.22 20.05 -4.07
C CYS A 105 10.64 20.58 -4.19
N ASN A 106 11.10 20.71 -5.44
CA ASN A 106 12.35 21.37 -5.77
C ASN A 106 12.01 22.64 -6.57
N ASP A 107 12.13 23.73 -5.93
CA ASP A 107 11.99 25.03 -6.62
C ASP A 107 13.27 25.40 -7.32
#